data_385ba4dbed3989057326f9cd75e6ac80
#
_entry.id   385ba4dbed3989057326f9cd75e6ac80
#
_cell.length_a   1.000
_cell.length_b   1.000
_cell.length_c   1.000
_cell.angle_alpha   90.00
_cell.angle_beta   90.00
_cell.angle_gamma   90.00
#
_symmetry.space_group_name_H-M   'P 1'
#
loop_
_entity.id
_entity.type
_entity.pdbx_description
1 polymer ?
#
loop_
_entity_poly.entity_id
_entity_poly.type
_entity_poly.pdbx_seq_one_letter_code
_entity_poly.pdbx_strand_id
1 'polypeptide(L)'
;MKRIAFLSGTRADFGKIKSLLQILQCNDEFEPHIFVTGMHLLQEYGYTFIEIEKTGFKNISTFQNFTHETTMDLTLAKTIEGFSTYIKKIKPDLIVVHGDRVEALAGAIVGSLNNILVAHIEGGELSGTIDELIRHSVSKLSHIHFVSNQ
;
A
#
# COMPACT_ATOMS: atom_id res chain seq x y z
N MET A 1 8.99 19.15 6.00
CA MET A 1 8.35 17.90 6.44
C MET A 1 8.20 16.93 5.27
N LYS A 2 8.69 15.71 5.44
CA LYS A 2 8.61 14.70 4.40
C LYS A 2 7.28 13.94 4.51
N ARG A 3 6.61 13.75 3.38
CA ARG A 3 5.35 13.02 3.32
C ARG A 3 5.61 11.61 2.82
N ILE A 4 5.09 10.62 3.55
CA ILE A 4 5.24 9.23 3.21
C ILE A 4 3.85 8.63 3.06
N ALA A 5 3.54 8.09 1.87
CA ALA A 5 2.25 7.49 1.58
C ALA A 5 2.35 5.97 1.72
N PHE A 6 1.54 5.40 2.60
CA PHE A 6 1.45 3.95 2.80
C PHE A 6 0.19 3.44 2.12
N LEU A 7 0.34 2.37 1.36
CA LEU A 7 -0.79 1.70 0.73
C LEU A 7 -1.09 0.41 1.51
N SER A 8 -2.29 0.30 2.03
CA SER A 8 -2.71 -0.87 2.80
C SER A 8 -3.99 -1.46 2.22
N GLY A 9 -3.92 -2.72 1.79
CA GLY A 9 -5.05 -3.42 1.17
C GLY A 9 -5.62 -4.55 2.01
N THR A 10 -4.90 -5.01 3.03
CA THR A 10 -5.35 -6.10 3.89
C THR A 10 -4.93 -5.86 5.33
N ARG A 11 -5.53 -6.64 6.23
CA ARG A 11 -5.15 -6.63 7.63
C ARG A 11 -3.67 -7.00 7.83
N ALA A 12 -3.18 -7.95 7.04
CA ALA A 12 -1.78 -8.35 7.10
C ALA A 12 -0.85 -7.20 6.71
N ASP A 13 -1.21 -6.44 5.67
CA ASP A 13 -0.44 -5.26 5.28
C ASP A 13 -0.34 -4.27 6.44
N PHE A 14 -1.48 -3.95 7.03
CA PHE A 14 -1.51 -2.99 8.12
C PHE A 14 -0.72 -3.48 9.33
N GLY A 15 -0.83 -4.77 9.66
CA GLY A 15 -0.08 -5.36 10.76
C GLY A 15 1.42 -5.20 10.62
N LYS A 16 1.93 -5.27 9.38
CA LYS A 16 3.35 -5.14 9.12
C LYS A 16 3.85 -3.69 9.16
N ILE A 17 3.01 -2.75 8.76
CA ILE A 17 3.43 -1.35 8.68
C ILE A 17 3.04 -0.51 9.91
N LYS A 18 2.20 -1.06 10.79
CA LYS A 18 1.65 -0.32 11.93
C LYS A 18 2.73 0.29 12.83
N SER A 19 3.75 -0.48 13.20
CA SER A 19 4.79 0.02 14.09
C SER A 19 5.59 1.14 13.44
N LEU A 20 5.86 1.01 12.15
CA LEU A 20 6.55 2.07 11.41
C LEU A 20 5.70 3.34 11.35
N LEU A 21 4.40 3.19 11.09
CA LEU A 21 3.48 4.32 11.12
C LEU A 21 3.47 5.02 12.46
N GLN A 22 3.48 4.26 13.55
CA GLN A 22 3.49 4.84 14.89
C GLN A 22 4.76 5.65 15.16
N ILE A 23 5.89 5.16 14.72
CA ILE A 23 7.16 5.86 14.87
C ILE A 23 7.15 7.17 14.08
N LEU A 24 6.67 7.11 12.82
CA LEU A 24 6.64 8.29 11.97
C LEU A 24 5.62 9.32 12.44
N GLN A 25 4.50 8.87 12.99
CA GLN A 25 3.47 9.77 13.52
C GLN A 25 4.00 10.63 14.68
N CYS A 26 4.93 10.08 15.46
CA CYS A 26 5.52 10.77 16.60
C CYS A 26 6.74 11.62 16.23
N ASN A 27 7.15 11.61 14.96
CA ASN A 27 8.34 12.33 14.50
C ASN A 27 7.93 13.57 13.71
N ASP A 28 8.39 14.75 14.15
CA ASP A 28 8.01 16.02 13.52
C ASP A 28 8.57 16.20 12.11
N GLU A 29 9.56 15.41 11.72
CA GLU A 29 10.17 15.51 10.39
C GLU A 29 9.38 14.77 9.32
N PHE A 30 8.44 13.89 9.72
CA PHE A 30 7.68 13.05 8.80
C PHE A 30 6.18 13.21 8.99
N GLU A 31 5.47 13.10 7.87
CA GLU A 31 4.01 13.13 7.87
C GLU A 31 3.50 11.88 7.16
N PRO A 32 3.14 10.83 7.92
CA PRO A 32 2.62 9.60 7.30
C PRO A 32 1.17 9.78 6.85
N HIS A 33 0.87 9.23 5.67
CA HIS A 33 -0.48 9.18 5.11
C HIS A 33 -0.79 7.74 4.79
N ILE A 34 -2.02 7.30 5.03
CA ILE A 34 -2.44 5.92 4.76
C ILE A 34 -3.55 5.91 3.73
N PHE A 35 -3.32 5.23 2.63
CA PHE A 35 -4.34 4.97 1.60
C PHE A 35 -4.88 3.57 1.85
N VAL A 36 -6.11 3.49 2.35
CA VAL A 36 -6.75 2.24 2.73
C VAL A 36 -7.68 1.77 1.62
N THR A 37 -7.47 0.56 1.16
CA THR A 37 -8.25 -0.01 0.06
C THR A 37 -8.35 -1.53 0.23
N GLY A 38 -8.90 -2.22 -0.78
CA GLY A 38 -8.93 -3.68 -0.78
C GLY A 38 -9.82 -4.27 0.30
N MET A 39 -9.35 -5.33 0.90
CA MET A 39 -10.12 -6.12 1.86
C MET A 39 -10.51 -5.37 3.13
N HIS A 40 -9.78 -4.31 3.48
CA HIS A 40 -10.13 -3.49 4.63
C HIS A 40 -11.56 -2.94 4.55
N LEU A 41 -12.06 -2.72 3.35
CA LEU A 41 -13.33 -2.05 3.12
C LEU A 41 -14.48 -3.03 2.87
N LEU A 42 -14.24 -4.34 2.95
CA LEU A 42 -15.27 -5.35 2.75
C LEU A 42 -15.79 -5.87 4.08
N GLN A 43 -17.11 -5.84 4.25
CA GLN A 43 -17.78 -6.31 5.46
C GLN A 43 -17.50 -7.80 5.74
N GLU A 44 -17.42 -8.61 4.71
CA GLU A 44 -17.20 -10.05 4.84
C GLU A 44 -15.84 -10.39 5.44
N TYR A 45 -14.88 -9.47 5.38
CA TYR A 45 -13.57 -9.63 6.01
C TYR A 45 -13.47 -8.84 7.32
N GLY A 46 -14.62 -8.57 7.95
CA GLY A 46 -14.67 -7.88 9.22
C GLY A 46 -14.50 -6.38 9.16
N TYR A 47 -14.51 -5.81 7.95
CA TYR A 47 -14.34 -4.37 7.76
C TYR A 47 -13.17 -3.84 8.59
N THR A 48 -11.99 -4.38 8.35
CA THR A 48 -10.80 -4.13 9.18
C THR A 48 -10.35 -2.68 9.19
N PHE A 49 -10.93 -1.83 8.33
CA PHE A 49 -10.71 -0.39 8.38
C PHE A 49 -10.98 0.19 9.77
N ILE A 50 -11.94 -0.38 10.50
CA ILE A 50 -12.25 0.04 11.87
C ILE A 50 -11.01 -0.06 12.77
N GLU A 51 -10.20 -1.10 12.60
CA GLU A 51 -8.97 -1.28 13.37
C GLU A 51 -7.97 -0.16 13.10
N ILE A 52 -7.92 0.30 11.84
CA ILE A 52 -7.03 1.39 11.46
C ILE A 52 -7.49 2.70 12.10
N GLU A 53 -8.80 2.96 12.07
CA GLU A 53 -9.37 4.16 12.69
C GLU A 53 -9.08 4.24 14.19
N LYS A 54 -9.13 3.09 14.86
CA LYS A 54 -8.92 3.02 16.31
C LYS A 54 -7.49 3.34 16.73
N THR A 55 -6.53 3.30 15.81
CA THR A 55 -5.14 3.59 16.12
C THR A 55 -4.87 5.08 16.31
N GLY A 56 -5.78 5.94 15.86
CA GLY A 56 -5.63 7.38 16.01
C GLY A 56 -4.75 8.05 14.97
N PHE A 57 -4.42 7.36 13.88
CA PHE A 57 -3.67 7.97 12.79
C PHE A 57 -4.50 9.09 12.14
N LYS A 58 -3.85 10.20 11.82
CA LYS A 58 -4.53 11.42 11.39
C LYS A 58 -4.88 11.46 9.90
N ASN A 59 -4.00 10.98 9.05
CA ASN A 59 -4.14 11.15 7.60
C ASN A 59 -4.53 9.84 6.93
N ILE A 60 -5.80 9.48 7.04
CA ILE A 60 -6.35 8.24 6.50
C ILE A 60 -7.30 8.57 5.36
N SER A 61 -7.08 7.95 4.20
CA SER A 61 -7.98 8.03 3.05
C SER A 61 -8.44 6.65 2.67
N THR A 62 -9.67 6.52 2.21
CA THR A 62 -10.22 5.24 1.79
C THR A 62 -10.57 5.26 0.31
N PHE A 63 -10.44 4.11 -0.35
CA PHE A 63 -10.80 3.96 -1.75
C PHE A 63 -11.20 2.52 -2.02
N GLN A 64 -12.45 2.30 -2.42
CA GLN A 64 -12.92 0.96 -2.73
C GLN A 64 -12.49 0.58 -4.15
N ASN A 65 -11.61 -0.42 -4.25
CA ASN A 65 -11.01 -0.80 -5.51
C ASN A 65 -11.61 -2.05 -6.16
N PHE A 66 -12.44 -2.81 -5.45
CA PHE A 66 -13.05 -3.99 -6.04
C PHE A 66 -14.34 -4.41 -5.31
N THR A 67 -15.10 -5.28 -6.01
CA THR A 67 -16.24 -5.99 -5.47
C THR A 67 -16.03 -7.47 -5.79
N HIS A 68 -16.96 -8.33 -5.42
CA HIS A 68 -16.88 -9.77 -5.74
C HIS A 68 -16.80 -10.07 -7.23
N GLU A 69 -17.36 -9.19 -8.05
CA GLU A 69 -17.45 -9.41 -9.49
C GLU A 69 -16.25 -8.87 -10.26
N THR A 70 -15.33 -8.20 -9.57
CA THR A 70 -14.18 -7.58 -10.21
C THR A 70 -13.04 -8.57 -10.37
N THR A 71 -12.46 -8.64 -11.57
CA THR A 71 -11.27 -9.44 -11.83
C THR A 71 -10.01 -8.72 -11.36
N MET A 72 -8.89 -9.45 -11.25
CA MET A 72 -7.65 -8.87 -10.76
C MET A 72 -7.13 -7.74 -11.64
N ASP A 73 -7.28 -7.88 -12.96
CA ASP A 73 -6.83 -6.84 -13.88
C ASP A 73 -7.63 -5.55 -13.73
N LEU A 74 -8.94 -5.66 -13.56
CA LEU A 74 -9.79 -4.49 -13.36
C LEU A 74 -9.57 -3.88 -11.98
N THR A 75 -9.32 -4.71 -10.97
CA THR A 75 -8.94 -4.23 -9.64
C THR A 75 -7.64 -3.43 -9.71
N LEU A 76 -6.66 -3.93 -10.44
CA LEU A 76 -5.40 -3.22 -10.65
C LEU A 76 -5.63 -1.87 -11.33
N ALA A 77 -6.40 -1.87 -12.42
CA ALA A 77 -6.68 -0.64 -13.17
C ALA A 77 -7.35 0.41 -12.29
N LYS A 78 -8.34 -0.01 -11.51
CA LYS A 78 -9.08 0.90 -10.63
C LYS A 78 -8.20 1.44 -9.51
N THR A 79 -7.35 0.59 -8.94
CA THR A 79 -6.43 0.99 -7.89
C THR A 79 -5.39 1.98 -8.41
N ILE A 80 -4.88 1.76 -9.62
CA ILE A 80 -3.96 2.70 -10.26
C ILE A 80 -4.61 4.07 -10.40
N GLU A 81 -5.84 4.11 -10.90
CA GLU A 81 -6.57 5.36 -11.09
C GLU A 81 -6.77 6.10 -9.76
N GLY A 82 -7.26 5.39 -8.74
CA GLY A 82 -7.53 5.98 -7.43
C GLY A 82 -6.27 6.45 -6.73
N PHE A 83 -5.23 5.63 -6.75
CA PHE A 83 -3.99 5.96 -6.09
C PHE A 83 -3.23 7.08 -6.82
N SER A 84 -3.30 7.09 -8.15
CA SER A 84 -2.71 8.17 -8.94
C SER A 84 -3.33 9.52 -8.59
N THR A 85 -4.65 9.58 -8.49
CA THR A 85 -5.35 10.79 -8.07
C THR A 85 -4.94 11.21 -6.67
N TYR A 86 -4.83 10.26 -5.77
CA TYR A 86 -4.45 10.48 -4.39
C TYR A 86 -3.04 11.08 -4.26
N ILE A 87 -2.06 10.52 -4.94
CA ILE A 87 -0.68 11.01 -4.82
C ILE A 87 -0.49 12.39 -5.44
N LYS A 88 -1.29 12.74 -6.44
CA LYS A 88 -1.23 14.08 -7.03
C LYS A 88 -1.76 15.14 -6.06
N LYS A 89 -2.65 14.72 -5.17
CA LYS A 89 -3.18 15.57 -4.12
C LYS A 89 -2.22 15.69 -2.94
N ILE A 90 -1.66 14.55 -2.50
CA ILE A 90 -0.80 14.48 -1.31
C ILE A 90 0.64 14.89 -1.63
N LYS A 91 1.12 14.56 -2.81
CA LYS A 91 2.50 14.80 -3.27
C LYS A 91 3.53 14.20 -2.30
N PRO A 92 3.51 12.88 -2.12
CA PRO A 92 4.43 12.23 -1.19
C PRO A 92 5.86 12.22 -1.71
N ASP A 93 6.81 12.18 -0.79
CA ASP A 93 8.22 12.02 -1.12
C ASP A 93 8.60 10.54 -1.26
N LEU A 94 7.83 9.65 -0.62
CA LEU A 94 8.06 8.23 -0.64
C LEU A 94 6.74 7.49 -0.58
N ILE A 95 6.62 6.40 -1.35
CA ILE A 95 5.48 5.49 -1.31
C ILE A 95 5.96 4.17 -0.73
N VAL A 96 5.23 3.63 0.24
CA VAL A 96 5.55 2.33 0.85
C VAL A 96 4.45 1.34 0.51
N VAL A 97 4.85 0.21 -0.08
CA VAL A 97 3.94 -0.89 -0.41
C VAL A 97 4.42 -2.17 0.29
N HIS A 98 3.50 -3.09 0.53
CA HIS A 98 3.80 -4.33 1.23
C HIS A 98 3.25 -5.53 0.47
N GLY A 99 4.05 -6.58 0.40
CA GLY A 99 3.58 -7.88 -0.04
C GLY A 99 3.48 -8.06 -1.54
N ASP A 100 2.51 -8.87 -1.94
CA ASP A 100 2.43 -9.41 -3.30
C ASP A 100 1.03 -9.32 -3.91
N ARG A 101 0.19 -8.44 -3.43
CA ARG A 101 -1.17 -8.27 -3.98
C ARG A 101 -1.19 -7.20 -5.06
N VAL A 102 -2.30 -7.15 -5.82
CA VAL A 102 -2.44 -6.18 -6.91
C VAL A 102 -2.37 -4.74 -6.41
N GLU A 103 -2.78 -4.50 -5.17
CA GLU A 103 -2.68 -3.15 -4.58
C GLU A 103 -1.22 -2.70 -4.48
N ALA A 104 -0.33 -3.59 -4.06
CA ALA A 104 1.10 -3.29 -3.99
C ALA A 104 1.67 -3.00 -5.38
N LEU A 105 1.25 -3.78 -6.37
CA LEU A 105 1.67 -3.56 -7.76
C LEU A 105 1.20 -2.20 -8.26
N ALA A 106 -0.05 -1.84 -7.98
CA ALA A 106 -0.59 -0.54 -8.36
C ALA A 106 0.24 0.60 -7.76
N GLY A 107 0.58 0.50 -6.48
CA GLY A 107 1.39 1.51 -5.80
C GLY A 107 2.76 1.66 -6.43
N ALA A 108 3.41 0.55 -6.76
CA ALA A 108 4.72 0.57 -7.39
C ALA A 108 4.68 1.18 -8.80
N ILE A 109 3.65 0.83 -9.59
CA ILE A 109 3.48 1.38 -10.93
C ILE A 109 3.28 2.89 -10.87
N VAL A 110 2.36 3.35 -10.02
CA VAL A 110 2.03 4.77 -9.90
C VAL A 110 3.25 5.55 -9.43
N GLY A 111 3.97 5.04 -8.43
CA GLY A 111 5.16 5.71 -7.93
C GLY A 111 6.25 5.82 -9.00
N SER A 112 6.55 4.70 -9.65
CA SER A 112 7.60 4.66 -10.67
C SER A 112 7.31 5.58 -11.85
N LEU A 113 6.07 5.58 -12.32
CA LEU A 113 5.69 6.40 -13.48
C LEU A 113 5.53 7.88 -13.14
N ASN A 114 5.49 8.23 -11.87
CA ASN A 114 5.45 9.63 -11.43
C ASN A 114 6.75 10.10 -10.80
N ASN A 115 7.81 9.28 -10.95
CA ASN A 115 9.15 9.60 -10.43
C ASN A 115 9.18 9.82 -8.91
N ILE A 116 8.39 9.02 -8.20
CA ILE A 116 8.36 9.02 -6.74
C ILE A 116 9.04 7.74 -6.25
N LEU A 117 9.89 7.86 -5.24
CA LEU A 117 10.57 6.70 -4.67
C LEU A 117 9.56 5.71 -4.09
N VAL A 118 9.78 4.42 -4.32
CA VAL A 118 8.92 3.35 -3.82
C VAL A 118 9.75 2.40 -2.96
N ALA A 119 9.26 2.14 -1.74
CA ALA A 119 9.84 1.14 -0.85
C ALA A 119 8.91 -0.07 -0.80
N HIS A 120 9.46 -1.26 -0.99
CA HIS A 120 8.72 -2.52 -0.98
C HIS A 120 9.10 -3.34 0.24
N ILE A 121 8.14 -3.60 1.11
CA ILE A 121 8.32 -4.42 2.31
C ILE A 121 7.89 -5.85 2.01
N GLU A 122 8.72 -6.81 2.42
CA GLU A 122 8.49 -8.25 2.24
C GLU A 122 8.43 -8.67 0.77
N GLY A 123 9.31 -8.10 -0.04
CA GLY A 123 9.58 -8.60 -1.38
C GLY A 123 10.62 -9.71 -1.34
N GLY A 124 10.73 -10.47 -2.43
CA GLY A 124 11.76 -11.46 -2.60
C GLY A 124 11.45 -12.85 -2.08
N GLU A 125 10.28 -13.09 -1.53
CA GLU A 125 9.86 -14.44 -1.12
C GLU A 125 9.35 -15.24 -2.31
N LEU A 126 9.52 -16.56 -2.27
CA LEU A 126 9.07 -17.44 -3.34
C LEU A 126 7.76 -18.13 -2.96
N SER A 127 6.79 -18.14 -3.86
CA SER A 127 5.51 -18.78 -3.61
C SER A 127 5.04 -19.71 -4.72
N GLY A 128 5.51 -19.55 -5.94
CA GLY A 128 5.12 -20.40 -7.05
C GLY A 128 3.69 -20.20 -7.55
N THR A 129 3.11 -19.03 -7.29
CA THR A 129 1.74 -18.70 -7.68
C THR A 129 1.73 -17.41 -8.51
N ILE A 130 0.51 -16.97 -8.90
CA ILE A 130 0.35 -15.67 -9.53
C ILE A 130 0.86 -14.54 -8.61
N ASP A 131 0.76 -14.75 -7.31
CA ASP A 131 1.25 -13.78 -6.33
C ASP A 131 2.77 -13.62 -6.43
N GLU A 132 3.49 -14.69 -6.77
CA GLU A 132 4.93 -14.61 -7.01
C GLU A 132 5.25 -13.68 -8.19
N LEU A 133 4.49 -13.81 -9.27
CA LEU A 133 4.67 -12.94 -10.44
C LEU A 133 4.44 -11.48 -10.08
N ILE A 134 3.38 -11.20 -9.35
CA ILE A 134 3.05 -9.85 -8.89
C ILE A 134 4.17 -9.32 -8.00
N ARG A 135 4.65 -10.12 -7.05
CA ARG A 135 5.72 -9.71 -6.13
C ARG A 135 7.00 -9.35 -6.87
N HIS A 136 7.39 -10.15 -7.87
CA HIS A 136 8.58 -9.87 -8.66
C HIS A 136 8.42 -8.54 -9.42
N SER A 137 7.23 -8.29 -9.96
CA SER A 137 6.95 -7.05 -10.67
C SER A 137 7.05 -5.85 -9.74
N VAL A 138 6.51 -5.95 -8.53
CA VAL A 138 6.59 -4.89 -7.52
C VAL A 138 8.04 -4.63 -7.14
N SER A 139 8.82 -5.70 -6.92
CA SER A 139 10.23 -5.57 -6.55
C SER A 139 11.04 -4.87 -7.63
N LYS A 140 10.78 -5.17 -8.90
CA LYS A 140 11.50 -4.54 -10.01
C LYS A 140 11.16 -3.07 -10.19
N LEU A 141 9.93 -2.68 -9.82
CA LEU A 141 9.48 -1.31 -9.93
C LEU A 141 9.84 -0.47 -8.71
N SER A 142 10.33 -1.10 -7.65
CA SER A 142 10.62 -0.41 -6.40
C SER A 142 12.08 -0.03 -6.29
N HIS A 143 12.35 1.07 -5.62
CA HIS A 143 13.70 1.62 -5.43
C HIS A 143 14.35 1.11 -4.15
N ILE A 144 13.56 0.82 -3.12
CA ILE A 144 14.04 0.38 -1.82
C ILE A 144 13.33 -0.91 -1.45
N HIS A 145 14.08 -1.89 -0.96
CA HIS A 145 13.53 -3.21 -0.65
C HIS A 145 13.81 -3.58 0.81
N PHE A 146 12.77 -4.04 1.51
CA PHE A 146 12.88 -4.62 2.84
C PHE A 146 12.36 -6.04 2.76
N VAL A 147 13.22 -7.01 3.03
CA VAL A 147 12.86 -8.42 2.95
C VAL A 147 12.67 -9.00 4.35
N SER A 148 11.80 -10.01 4.46
CA SER A 148 11.52 -10.65 5.75
C SER A 148 12.61 -11.60 6.18
N ASN A 149 13.42 -12.11 5.25
CA ASN A 149 14.54 -13.03 5.52
C ASN A 149 15.85 -12.37 5.13
N GLN A 150 16.80 -12.50 6.00
CA GLN A 150 18.15 -12.00 5.79
C GLN A 150 19.05 -13.08 5.22
#